data_06409048ab156318b5581684b1710297
#
_entry.id   06409048ab156318b5581684b1710297
#
_cell.length_a   1.000
_cell.length_b   1.000
_cell.length_c   1.000
_cell.angle_alpha   90.00
_cell.angle_beta   90.00
_cell.angle_gamma   90.00
#
_symmetry.space_group_name_H-M   'P 1'
#
loop_
_entity.id
_entity.type
_entity.pdbx_description
1 polymer ?
#
loop_
_entity_poly.entity_id
_entity_poly.type
_entity_poly.pdbx_seq_one_letter_code
_entity_poly.pdbx_strand_id
1 'polypeptide(L)'
;MLSSENLNSQTYTERLHEQPFGFWLLVAAVLFALTQVVRGFVIATEQKIFFNEKFAFSLNISSPLMYGLYLGAMIFITHYLYTHWSKMFALSKLGFLLIITGGVSNIIERTLTGKVIDYFFIANGVLNLADFYILIGIILIFAQRGYREP
;
A
#
# COMPACT_ATOMS: atom_id res chain seq x y z
N MET A 1 35.27 -14.61 4.12
CA MET A 1 34.39 -15.33 5.06
C MET A 1 33.16 -14.45 5.30
N LEU A 2 32.04 -14.77 4.70
CA LEU A 2 30.78 -14.03 4.94
C LEU A 2 30.32 -14.37 6.37
N SER A 3 29.93 -13.35 7.14
CA SER A 3 29.46 -13.57 8.51
C SER A 3 28.18 -14.42 8.51
N SER A 4 27.96 -15.19 9.57
CA SER A 4 26.75 -16.04 9.73
C SER A 4 25.44 -15.22 9.66
N GLU A 5 25.47 -13.93 9.97
CA GLU A 5 24.35 -13.00 9.83
C GLU A 5 24.00 -12.71 8.37
N ASN A 6 25.00 -12.56 7.50
CA ASN A 6 24.77 -12.35 6.07
C ASN A 6 24.20 -13.58 5.38
N LEU A 7 24.64 -14.78 5.76
CA LEU A 7 24.07 -16.04 5.28
C LEU A 7 22.60 -16.22 5.71
N ASN A 8 22.27 -15.82 6.93
CA ASN A 8 20.92 -15.95 7.46
C ASN A 8 19.95 -14.96 6.80
N SER A 9 20.38 -13.72 6.54
CA SER A 9 19.57 -12.70 5.87
C SER A 9 19.31 -13.04 4.40
N GLN A 10 20.30 -13.56 3.69
CA GLN A 10 20.11 -14.04 2.31
C GLN A 10 19.13 -15.21 2.23
N THR A 11 19.23 -16.17 3.13
CA THR A 11 18.33 -17.32 3.18
C THR A 11 16.88 -16.92 3.51
N TYR A 12 16.66 -15.86 4.28
CA TYR A 12 15.32 -15.33 4.56
C TYR A 12 14.71 -14.63 3.36
N THR A 13 15.47 -13.78 2.67
CA THR A 13 15.01 -13.07 1.47
C THR A 13 14.72 -14.03 0.31
N GLU A 14 15.54 -15.07 0.13
CA GLU A 14 15.30 -16.12 -0.85
C GLU A 14 14.03 -16.91 -0.54
N ARG A 15 13.79 -17.32 0.70
CA ARG A 15 12.57 -18.03 1.11
C ARG A 15 11.29 -17.20 0.89
N LEU A 16 11.32 -15.90 1.10
CA LEU A 16 10.17 -15.04 0.82
C LEU A 16 9.94 -14.86 -0.68
N HIS A 17 10.98 -14.96 -1.49
CA HIS A 17 10.86 -14.89 -2.95
C HIS A 17 10.09 -16.09 -3.53
N GLU A 18 10.23 -17.24 -2.93
CA GLU A 18 9.61 -18.51 -3.36
C GLU A 18 8.16 -18.70 -2.87
N GLN A 19 7.62 -17.74 -2.08
CA GLN A 19 6.26 -17.89 -1.57
C GLN A 19 5.22 -17.94 -2.70
N PRO A 20 4.27 -18.88 -2.62
CA PRO A 20 3.24 -19.03 -3.64
C PRO A 20 2.36 -17.77 -3.71
N PHE A 21 1.78 -17.52 -4.88
CA PHE A 21 0.92 -16.36 -5.09
C PHE A 21 -0.22 -16.25 -4.05
N GLY A 22 -0.77 -17.40 -3.62
CA GLY A 22 -1.80 -17.46 -2.57
C GLY A 22 -1.36 -16.87 -1.22
N PHE A 23 -0.08 -17.00 -0.85
CA PHE A 23 0.46 -16.36 0.34
C PHE A 23 0.35 -14.83 0.23
N TRP A 24 0.72 -14.26 -0.91
CA TRP A 24 0.67 -12.83 -1.14
C TRP A 24 -0.76 -12.28 -1.19
N LEU A 25 -1.71 -13.07 -1.72
CA LEU A 25 -3.13 -12.73 -1.64
C LEU A 25 -3.63 -12.71 -0.19
N LEU A 26 -3.20 -13.66 0.64
CA LEU A 26 -3.53 -13.66 2.06
C LEU A 26 -2.96 -12.42 2.77
N VAL A 27 -1.70 -12.07 2.48
CA VAL A 27 -1.08 -10.85 3.02
C VAL A 27 -1.90 -9.62 2.63
N ALA A 28 -2.29 -9.47 1.36
CA ALA A 28 -3.12 -8.37 0.90
C ALA A 28 -4.49 -8.33 1.60
N ALA A 29 -5.14 -9.48 1.77
CA ALA A 29 -6.42 -9.59 2.47
C ALA A 29 -6.32 -9.18 3.95
N VAL A 30 -5.26 -9.61 4.64
CA VAL A 30 -5.00 -9.23 6.04
C VAL A 30 -4.75 -7.73 6.16
N LEU A 31 -3.91 -7.15 5.28
CA LEU A 31 -3.64 -5.72 5.24
C LEU A 31 -4.93 -4.91 4.99
N PHE A 32 -5.77 -5.35 4.05
CA PHE A 32 -7.05 -4.71 3.79
C PHE A 32 -7.98 -4.81 5.00
N ALA A 33 -8.12 -5.99 5.59
CA ALA A 33 -8.94 -6.17 6.80
C ALA A 33 -8.47 -5.26 7.92
N LEU A 34 -7.16 -5.10 8.10
CA LEU A 34 -6.58 -4.22 9.12
C LEU A 34 -6.99 -2.76 8.90
N THR A 35 -7.00 -2.26 7.66
CA THR A 35 -7.49 -0.88 7.40
C THR A 35 -8.95 -0.72 7.81
N GLN A 36 -9.81 -1.71 7.55
CA GLN A 36 -11.22 -1.66 7.93
C GLN A 36 -11.43 -1.73 9.45
N VAL A 37 -10.67 -2.61 10.13
CA VAL A 37 -10.74 -2.76 11.60
C VAL A 37 -10.29 -1.47 12.29
N VAL A 38 -9.14 -0.91 11.90
CA VAL A 38 -8.63 0.33 12.51
C VAL A 38 -9.61 1.48 12.28
N ARG A 39 -10.15 1.64 11.06
CA ARG A 39 -11.16 2.64 10.77
C ARG A 39 -12.42 2.45 11.63
N GLY A 40 -12.94 1.23 11.71
CA GLY A 40 -14.10 0.92 12.53
C GLY A 40 -13.86 1.21 14.01
N PHE A 41 -12.69 0.90 14.52
CA PHE A 41 -12.28 1.22 15.90
C PHE A 41 -12.25 2.73 16.14
N VAL A 42 -11.64 3.50 15.24
CA VAL A 42 -11.57 4.97 15.34
C VAL A 42 -12.96 5.59 15.38
N ILE A 43 -13.87 5.13 14.52
CA ILE A 43 -15.26 5.61 14.50
C ILE A 43 -16.00 5.21 15.79
N ALA A 44 -15.86 3.96 16.23
CA ALA A 44 -16.56 3.46 17.41
C ALA A 44 -16.07 4.09 18.72
N THR A 45 -14.83 4.56 18.77
CA THR A 45 -14.25 5.23 19.96
C THR A 45 -14.35 6.75 19.90
N GLU A 46 -15.13 7.29 18.94
CA GLU A 46 -15.37 8.73 18.76
C GLU A 46 -14.08 9.57 18.71
N GLN A 47 -13.01 9.00 18.16
CA GLN A 47 -11.76 9.70 17.97
C GLN A 47 -11.93 10.87 17.01
N LYS A 48 -11.06 11.86 17.12
CA LYS A 48 -11.03 12.98 16.18
C LYS A 48 -10.78 12.44 14.76
N ILE A 49 -11.69 12.78 13.85
CA ILE A 49 -11.64 12.38 12.44
C ILE A 49 -11.70 13.60 11.53
N PHE A 50 -11.17 13.45 10.33
CA PHE A 50 -11.27 14.42 9.25
C PHE A 50 -11.90 13.75 8.02
N PHE A 51 -12.91 14.37 7.44
CA PHE A 51 -13.55 13.89 6.22
C PHE A 51 -12.86 14.47 5.00
N ASN A 52 -12.15 13.64 4.27
CA ASN A 52 -11.38 14.02 3.10
C ASN A 52 -12.17 13.74 1.80
N GLU A 53 -12.78 14.79 1.26
CA GLU A 53 -13.52 14.74 -0.01
C GLU A 53 -12.63 15.01 -1.22
N LYS A 54 -11.37 15.42 -1.00
CA LYS A 54 -10.43 15.80 -2.05
C LYS A 54 -9.53 14.64 -2.44
N PHE A 55 -8.86 14.79 -3.58
CA PHE A 55 -7.80 13.89 -4.00
C PHE A 55 -6.58 13.98 -3.07
N ALA A 56 -5.59 13.08 -3.26
CA ALA A 56 -4.34 13.11 -2.52
C ALA A 56 -3.77 14.53 -2.40
N PHE A 57 -3.23 14.86 -1.23
CA PHE A 57 -2.68 16.18 -0.90
C PHE A 57 -3.68 17.36 -1.04
N SER A 58 -4.96 17.10 -0.81
CA SER A 58 -6.04 18.11 -0.91
C SER A 58 -6.18 18.74 -2.30
N LEU A 59 -5.74 18.07 -3.36
CA LEU A 59 -5.91 18.54 -4.73
C LEU A 59 -7.40 18.58 -5.10
N ASN A 60 -7.84 19.71 -5.61
CA ASN A 60 -9.23 19.90 -6.06
C ASN A 60 -9.37 19.41 -7.51
N ILE A 61 -9.56 18.10 -7.67
CA ILE A 61 -9.71 17.42 -8.96
C ILE A 61 -11.17 16.98 -9.10
N SER A 62 -11.74 17.08 -10.30
CA SER A 62 -13.10 16.58 -10.53
C SER A 62 -13.19 15.08 -10.28
N SER A 63 -14.30 14.62 -9.70
CA SER A 63 -14.48 13.20 -9.36
C SER A 63 -14.23 12.24 -10.54
N PRO A 64 -14.72 12.48 -11.78
CA PRO A 64 -14.42 11.61 -12.90
C PRO A 64 -12.93 11.49 -13.22
N LEU A 65 -12.18 12.59 -13.17
CA LEU A 65 -10.74 12.58 -13.42
C LEU A 65 -10.01 11.84 -12.30
N MET A 66 -10.41 12.04 -11.06
CA MET A 66 -9.87 11.35 -9.89
C MET A 66 -10.02 9.81 -10.03
N TYR A 67 -11.23 9.33 -10.33
CA TYR A 67 -11.46 7.90 -10.52
C TYR A 67 -10.72 7.35 -11.75
N GLY A 68 -10.62 8.14 -12.82
CA GLY A 68 -9.83 7.79 -14.01
C GLY A 68 -8.36 7.60 -13.68
N LEU A 69 -7.76 8.48 -12.90
CA LEU A 69 -6.37 8.37 -12.43
C LEU A 69 -6.15 7.15 -11.53
N TYR A 70 -7.07 6.89 -10.59
CA TYR A 70 -7.00 5.69 -9.76
C TYR A 70 -7.06 4.41 -10.59
N LEU A 71 -8.04 4.33 -11.50
CA LEU A 71 -8.21 3.16 -12.35
C LEU A 71 -7.00 2.94 -13.26
N GLY A 72 -6.48 4.00 -13.87
CA GLY A 72 -5.28 3.95 -14.70
C GLY A 72 -4.05 3.48 -13.91
N ALA A 73 -3.83 4.02 -12.72
CA ALA A 73 -2.75 3.59 -11.83
C ALA A 73 -2.89 2.11 -11.43
N MET A 74 -4.10 1.68 -11.06
CA MET A 74 -4.37 0.29 -10.67
C MET A 74 -4.15 -0.69 -11.82
N ILE A 75 -4.62 -0.35 -13.04
CA ILE A 75 -4.39 -1.16 -14.23
C ILE A 75 -2.88 -1.27 -14.51
N PHE A 76 -2.17 -0.13 -14.48
CA PHE A 76 -0.73 -0.10 -14.74
C PHE A 76 0.04 -0.95 -13.73
N ILE A 77 -0.23 -0.80 -12.43
CA ILE A 77 0.44 -1.55 -11.36
C ILE A 77 0.13 -3.05 -11.48
N THR A 78 -1.14 -3.41 -11.71
CA THR A 78 -1.54 -4.81 -11.85
C THR A 78 -0.90 -5.47 -13.07
N HIS A 79 -0.87 -4.77 -14.21
CA HIS A 79 -0.18 -5.24 -15.41
C HIS A 79 1.32 -5.41 -15.17
N TYR A 80 1.96 -4.44 -14.53
CA TYR A 80 3.38 -4.52 -14.18
C TYR A 80 3.67 -5.73 -13.27
N LEU A 81 2.85 -5.94 -12.23
CA LEU A 81 2.96 -7.10 -11.36
C LEU A 81 2.79 -8.41 -12.13
N TYR A 82 1.76 -8.51 -12.97
CA TYR A 82 1.51 -9.71 -13.76
C TYR A 82 2.70 -10.09 -14.63
N THR A 83 3.34 -9.11 -15.26
CA THR A 83 4.47 -9.35 -16.18
C THR A 83 5.81 -9.56 -15.49
N HIS A 84 6.00 -9.07 -14.28
CA HIS A 84 7.32 -9.09 -13.60
C HIS A 84 7.34 -9.89 -12.30
N TRP A 85 6.22 -10.46 -11.87
CA TRP A 85 6.06 -11.10 -10.56
C TRP A 85 7.17 -12.10 -10.21
N SER A 86 7.51 -13.01 -11.14
CA SER A 86 8.51 -14.05 -10.92
C SER A 86 9.95 -13.52 -10.76
N LYS A 87 10.20 -12.29 -11.27
CA LYS A 87 11.52 -11.65 -11.23
C LYS A 87 11.65 -10.63 -10.09
N MET A 88 10.58 -10.42 -9.33
CA MET A 88 10.56 -9.42 -8.28
C MET A 88 11.04 -9.99 -6.95
N PHE A 89 11.82 -9.20 -6.24
CA PHE A 89 12.17 -9.49 -4.85
C PHE A 89 10.96 -9.39 -3.91
N ALA A 90 11.01 -10.10 -2.79
CA ALA A 90 9.94 -10.13 -1.80
C ALA A 90 9.53 -8.73 -1.30
N LEU A 91 10.51 -7.85 -1.03
CA LEU A 91 10.24 -6.48 -0.58
C LEU A 91 9.53 -5.64 -1.65
N SER A 92 9.88 -5.81 -2.93
CA SER A 92 9.15 -5.15 -4.03
C SER A 92 7.72 -5.66 -4.13
N LYS A 93 7.51 -6.99 -4.01
CA LYS A 93 6.17 -7.59 -3.98
C LYS A 93 5.34 -6.99 -2.84
N LEU A 94 5.91 -6.94 -1.63
CA LEU A 94 5.26 -6.33 -0.48
C LEU A 94 4.97 -4.84 -0.73
N GLY A 95 5.92 -4.09 -1.28
CA GLY A 95 5.74 -2.67 -1.61
C GLY A 95 4.56 -2.43 -2.55
N PHE A 96 4.46 -3.20 -3.63
CA PHE A 96 3.34 -3.10 -4.56
C PHE A 96 2.01 -3.53 -3.93
N LEU A 97 2.01 -4.58 -3.11
CA LEU A 97 0.80 -5.00 -2.40
C LEU A 97 0.30 -3.94 -1.42
N LEU A 98 1.20 -3.28 -0.71
CA LEU A 98 0.84 -2.16 0.17
C LEU A 98 0.20 -1.02 -0.63
N ILE A 99 0.78 -0.63 -1.78
CA ILE A 99 0.20 0.41 -2.64
C ILE A 99 -1.19 0.02 -3.13
N ILE A 100 -1.34 -1.21 -3.64
CA ILE A 100 -2.63 -1.70 -4.13
C ILE A 100 -3.66 -1.73 -3.01
N THR A 101 -3.32 -2.32 -1.87
CA THR A 101 -4.24 -2.47 -0.73
C THR A 101 -4.67 -1.11 -0.18
N GLY A 102 -3.73 -0.18 -0.02
CA GLY A 102 -4.04 1.19 0.39
C GLY A 102 -4.91 1.92 -0.63
N GLY A 103 -4.55 1.85 -1.91
CA GLY A 103 -5.32 2.47 -2.99
C GLY A 103 -6.74 1.91 -3.08
N VAL A 104 -6.91 0.59 -3.04
CA VAL A 104 -8.23 -0.08 -3.05
C VAL A 104 -9.04 0.30 -1.84
N SER A 105 -8.44 0.36 -0.64
CA SER A 105 -9.15 0.77 0.58
C SER A 105 -9.73 2.18 0.45
N ASN A 106 -8.91 3.14 -0.01
CA ASN A 106 -9.33 4.52 -0.21
C ASN A 106 -10.39 4.67 -1.32
N ILE A 107 -10.27 3.89 -2.42
CA ILE A 107 -11.25 3.90 -3.52
C ILE A 107 -12.60 3.36 -3.03
N ILE A 108 -12.61 2.21 -2.35
CA ILE A 108 -13.84 1.60 -1.84
C ILE A 108 -14.55 2.56 -0.89
N GLU A 109 -13.82 3.12 0.07
CA GLU A 109 -14.42 4.05 1.03
C GLU A 109 -15.02 5.27 0.33
N ARG A 110 -14.27 5.90 -0.57
CA ARG A 110 -14.76 7.06 -1.31
C ARG A 110 -15.94 6.74 -2.23
N THR A 111 -15.96 5.56 -2.82
CA THR A 111 -17.11 5.13 -3.65
C THR A 111 -18.37 4.91 -2.83
N LEU A 112 -18.25 4.37 -1.62
CA LEU A 112 -19.38 4.08 -0.75
C LEU A 112 -19.89 5.30 0.01
N THR A 113 -19.00 6.22 0.41
CA THR A 113 -19.34 7.32 1.33
C THR A 113 -19.13 8.70 0.72
N GLY A 114 -18.57 8.81 -0.47
CA GLY A 114 -18.17 10.06 -1.12
C GLY A 114 -16.89 10.69 -0.58
N LYS A 115 -16.33 10.17 0.48
CA LYS A 115 -15.17 10.72 1.20
C LYS A 115 -14.31 9.61 1.81
N VAL A 116 -13.12 9.97 2.29
CA VAL A 116 -12.24 9.10 3.07
C VAL A 116 -12.14 9.65 4.48
N ILE A 117 -12.14 8.78 5.48
CA ILE A 117 -11.99 9.15 6.88
C ILE A 117 -10.50 9.09 7.24
N ASP A 118 -9.93 10.25 7.49
CA ASP A 118 -8.55 10.41 7.94
C ASP A 118 -8.53 10.68 9.46
N TYR A 119 -7.56 10.08 10.16
CA TYR A 119 -7.53 10.08 11.64
C TYR A 119 -6.12 10.20 12.23
N PHE A 120 -5.06 10.18 11.45
CA PHE A 120 -3.70 10.49 11.88
C PHE A 120 -3.36 11.93 11.57
N PHE A 121 -3.37 12.78 12.56
CA PHE A 121 -3.03 14.20 12.45
C PHE A 121 -1.51 14.37 12.51
N ILE A 122 -0.87 14.66 11.38
CA ILE A 122 0.59 14.77 11.26
C ILE A 122 0.94 16.13 10.65
N ALA A 123 1.66 16.95 11.41
CA ALA A 123 2.05 18.29 10.98
C ALA A 123 0.86 19.06 10.37
N ASN A 124 0.90 19.35 9.07
CA ASN A 124 -0.12 20.12 8.35
C ASN A 124 -1.10 19.24 7.56
N GLY A 125 -1.11 17.92 7.80
CA GLY A 125 -1.97 16.97 7.08
C GLY A 125 -2.70 16.02 8.01
N VAL A 126 -3.71 15.36 7.46
CA VAL A 126 -4.40 14.26 8.12
C VAL A 126 -4.37 13.08 7.16
N LEU A 127 -4.00 11.91 7.66
CA LEU A 127 -3.83 10.68 6.91
C LEU A 127 -4.63 9.55 7.55
N ASN A 128 -4.83 8.48 6.81
CA ASN A 128 -5.36 7.22 7.30
C ASN A 128 -4.33 6.09 7.16
N LEU A 129 -4.65 4.89 7.62
CA LEU A 129 -3.73 3.74 7.55
C LEU A 129 -3.42 3.33 6.11
N ALA A 130 -4.38 3.48 5.18
CA ALA A 130 -4.17 3.17 3.77
C ALA A 130 -3.14 4.09 3.11
N ASP A 131 -3.09 5.36 3.52
CA ASP A 131 -2.07 6.31 3.03
C ASP A 131 -0.67 5.92 3.50
N PHE A 132 -0.53 5.42 4.75
CA PHE A 132 0.73 4.86 5.22
C PHE A 132 1.16 3.64 4.41
N TYR A 133 0.22 2.77 4.04
CA TYR A 133 0.55 1.64 3.18
C TYR A 133 1.09 2.10 1.83
N ILE A 134 0.46 3.09 1.19
CA ILE A 134 0.95 3.65 -0.08
C ILE A 134 2.36 4.23 0.11
N LEU A 135 2.57 5.04 1.14
CA LEU A 135 3.85 5.68 1.41
C LEU A 135 4.97 4.65 1.67
N ILE A 136 4.72 3.69 2.57
CA ILE A 136 5.68 2.63 2.89
C ILE A 136 5.95 1.77 1.64
N GLY A 137 4.91 1.44 0.88
CA GLY A 137 5.05 0.69 -0.35
C GLY A 137 5.97 1.37 -1.37
N ILE A 138 5.82 2.68 -1.56
CA ILE A 138 6.70 3.49 -2.41
C ILE A 138 8.14 3.42 -1.90
N ILE A 139 8.34 3.64 -0.60
CA ILE A 139 9.68 3.60 0.03
C ILE A 139 10.34 2.25 -0.21
N LEU A 140 9.64 1.13 0.01
CA LEU A 140 10.17 -0.22 -0.20
C LEU A 140 10.59 -0.47 -1.65
N ILE A 141 9.81 -0.01 -2.62
CA ILE A 141 10.14 -0.17 -4.05
C ILE A 141 11.40 0.63 -4.40
N PHE A 142 11.52 1.86 -3.92
CA PHE A 142 12.69 2.69 -4.20
C PHE A 142 13.95 2.23 -3.45
N ALA A 143 13.83 1.83 -2.19
CA ALA A 143 14.95 1.32 -1.42
C ALA A 143 15.61 0.12 -2.10
N GLN A 144 14.83 -0.75 -2.73
CA GLN A 144 15.36 -1.93 -3.39
C GLN A 144 16.06 -1.64 -4.74
N ARG A 145 15.73 -0.51 -5.40
CA ARG A 145 16.46 -0.09 -6.61
C ARG A 145 17.91 0.30 -6.34
N GLY A 146 18.21 0.78 -5.14
CA GLY A 146 19.58 1.12 -4.70
C GLY A 146 20.48 -0.09 -4.42
N TYR A 147 19.90 -1.29 -4.29
CA TYR A 147 20.63 -2.55 -4.05
C TYR A 147 20.99 -3.35 -5.31
N ARG A 148 20.67 -2.85 -6.50
CA ARG A 148 21.22 -3.43 -7.74
C ARG A 148 22.65 -2.96 -7.86
N GLU A 149 23.59 -3.80 -7.43
CA GLU A 149 24.98 -3.63 -7.78
C GLU A 149 25.18 -3.68 -9.30
N PRO A 150 26.21 -2.96 -9.79
CA PRO A 150 26.54 -2.84 -11.21
C PRO A 150 26.91 -4.17 -11.86
#